data_3d6303045eeedfafbf58c418501bcd8a
#
_entry.id   3d6303045eeedfafbf58c418501bcd8a
#
_cell.length_a   1.000
_cell.length_b   1.000
_cell.length_c   1.000
_cell.angle_alpha   90.00
_cell.angle_beta   90.00
_cell.angle_gamma   90.00
#
_symmetry.space_group_name_H-M   'P 1'
#
loop_
_entity.id
_entity.type
_entity.pdbx_description
1 polymer ?
#
loop_
_entity_poly.entity_id
_entity_poly.type
_entity_poly.pdbx_seq_one_letter_code
_entity_poly.pdbx_strand_id
1 'polypeptide(L)'
;MNRSVFRNSKKSKIFLTILFAVISIIYILPIVTVLINSFKANAYINTETFALPTEESCVGLDNYIKGMNYGNYPFFKAVGYSLVITIFSTALILICTSMAAWYITRVNSRFCKLVYLMCVFSMVVPFQMVMFTLAKTADSVHIPYYSFLSHSLESVGLNTPWTIPIIYLG
;
A
#
# COMPACT_ATOMS: atom_id res chain seq x y z
N MET A 1 13.79 -38.41 23.31
CA MET A 1 12.81 -37.55 22.60
C MET A 1 12.87 -37.91 21.11
N ASN A 2 11.80 -38.55 20.61
CA ASN A 2 11.79 -39.32 19.35
C ASN A 2 11.86 -38.45 18.10
N ARG A 3 12.96 -38.49 17.36
CA ARG A 3 13.16 -37.81 16.03
C ARG A 3 12.60 -38.60 14.84
N SER A 4 11.62 -39.48 15.02
CA SER A 4 11.19 -40.45 14.00
C SER A 4 9.85 -40.10 13.31
N VAL A 5 9.24 -38.93 13.52
CA VAL A 5 7.86 -38.68 13.05
C VAL A 5 7.80 -38.00 11.66
N PHE A 6 8.89 -37.49 11.08
CA PHE A 6 8.87 -36.87 9.75
C PHE A 6 9.76 -37.56 8.71
N ARG A 7 9.67 -38.87 8.61
CA ARG A 7 10.13 -39.57 7.39
C ARG A 7 9.03 -39.45 6.34
N ASN A 8 8.88 -38.22 5.80
CA ASN A 8 7.96 -37.96 4.70
C ASN A 8 8.39 -38.81 3.49
N SER A 9 7.61 -39.85 3.19
CA SER A 9 7.80 -40.69 2.01
C SER A 9 7.95 -39.80 0.78
N LYS A 10 8.83 -40.14 -0.17
CA LYS A 10 8.99 -39.44 -1.46
C LYS A 10 7.63 -39.19 -2.13
N LYS A 11 6.68 -40.13 -1.99
CA LYS A 11 5.30 -40.00 -2.49
C LYS A 11 4.52 -38.85 -1.85
N SER A 12 4.65 -38.63 -0.54
CA SER A 12 3.99 -37.49 0.15
C SER A 12 4.55 -36.14 -0.31
N LYS A 13 5.85 -36.04 -0.56
CA LYS A 13 6.48 -34.82 -1.08
C LYS A 13 5.99 -34.51 -2.50
N ILE A 14 5.94 -35.52 -3.37
CA ILE A 14 5.44 -35.39 -4.73
C ILE A 14 3.96 -34.95 -4.71
N PHE A 15 3.13 -35.59 -3.88
CA PHE A 15 1.72 -35.22 -3.75
C PHE A 15 1.56 -33.77 -3.29
N LEU A 16 2.29 -33.33 -2.26
CA LEU A 16 2.26 -31.94 -1.80
C LEU A 16 2.73 -30.95 -2.89
N THR A 17 3.79 -31.30 -3.61
CA THR A 17 4.27 -30.44 -4.71
C THR A 17 3.22 -30.28 -5.81
N ILE A 18 2.55 -31.36 -6.21
CA ILE A 18 1.47 -31.31 -7.20
C ILE A 18 0.29 -30.49 -6.67
N LEU A 19 -0.11 -30.71 -5.42
CA LEU A 19 -1.19 -29.98 -4.78
C LEU A 19 -0.89 -28.47 -4.76
N PHE A 20 0.30 -28.07 -4.31
CA PHE A 20 0.69 -26.66 -4.31
C PHE A 20 0.81 -26.07 -5.70
N ALA A 21 1.28 -26.84 -6.70
CA ALA A 21 1.32 -26.39 -8.08
C ALA A 21 -0.08 -26.09 -8.61
N VAL A 22 -1.05 -26.96 -8.36
CA VAL A 22 -2.45 -26.76 -8.77
C VAL A 22 -3.03 -25.51 -8.09
N ILE A 23 -2.84 -25.37 -6.78
CA ILE A 23 -3.28 -24.19 -6.04
C ILE A 23 -2.64 -22.93 -6.62
N SER A 24 -1.34 -22.93 -6.92
CA SER A 24 -0.65 -21.80 -7.52
C SER A 24 -1.21 -21.40 -8.89
N ILE A 25 -1.56 -22.37 -9.73
CA ILE A 25 -2.20 -22.11 -11.02
C ILE A 25 -3.56 -21.42 -10.82
N ILE A 26 -4.36 -21.90 -9.86
CA ILE A 26 -5.65 -21.28 -9.53
C ILE A 26 -5.48 -19.83 -9.06
N TYR A 27 -4.45 -19.54 -8.24
CA TYR A 27 -4.15 -18.19 -7.79
C TYR A 27 -3.66 -17.26 -8.90
N ILE A 28 -3.01 -17.80 -9.95
CA ILE A 28 -2.54 -17.00 -11.09
C ILE A 28 -3.68 -16.69 -12.06
N LEU A 29 -4.72 -17.52 -12.14
CA LEU A 29 -5.85 -17.36 -13.06
C LEU A 29 -6.47 -15.95 -13.06
N PRO A 30 -6.80 -15.32 -11.93
CA PRO A 30 -7.35 -13.96 -11.90
C PRO A 30 -6.40 -12.92 -12.52
N ILE A 31 -5.08 -13.07 -12.31
CA ILE A 31 -4.08 -12.16 -12.87
C ILE A 31 -4.04 -12.30 -14.39
N VAL A 32 -4.03 -13.52 -14.90
CA VAL A 32 -4.08 -13.81 -16.33
C VAL A 32 -5.39 -13.26 -16.96
N THR A 33 -6.52 -13.44 -16.27
CA THR A 33 -7.81 -12.92 -16.74
C THR A 33 -7.80 -11.39 -16.84
N VAL A 34 -7.27 -10.69 -15.84
CA VAL A 34 -7.13 -9.23 -15.86
C VAL A 34 -6.21 -8.81 -17.01
N LEU A 35 -5.09 -9.50 -17.20
CA LEU A 35 -4.15 -9.21 -18.30
C LEU A 35 -4.80 -9.39 -19.66
N ILE A 36 -5.53 -10.47 -19.89
CA ILE A 36 -6.25 -10.73 -21.14
C ILE A 36 -7.31 -9.63 -21.38
N ASN A 37 -8.10 -9.31 -20.38
CA ASN A 37 -9.15 -8.31 -20.50
C ASN A 37 -8.61 -6.88 -20.65
N SER A 38 -7.39 -6.59 -20.24
CA SER A 38 -6.79 -5.26 -20.43
C SER A 38 -6.60 -4.87 -21.90
N PHE A 39 -6.57 -5.86 -22.80
CA PHE A 39 -6.47 -5.63 -24.24
C PHE A 39 -7.83 -5.59 -24.95
N LYS A 40 -8.94 -5.80 -24.24
CA LYS A 40 -10.30 -5.82 -24.81
C LYS A 40 -11.01 -4.49 -24.67
N ALA A 41 -11.91 -4.21 -25.61
CA ALA A 41 -12.85 -3.12 -25.50
C ALA A 41 -13.82 -3.35 -24.33
N ASN A 42 -14.22 -2.28 -23.66
CA ASN A 42 -15.02 -2.33 -22.43
C ASN A 42 -16.36 -3.12 -22.58
N ALA A 43 -16.95 -3.10 -23.77
CA ALA A 43 -18.17 -3.86 -24.07
C ALA A 43 -17.99 -5.39 -23.93
N TYR A 44 -16.80 -5.90 -24.29
CA TYR A 44 -16.53 -7.34 -24.30
C TYR A 44 -15.97 -7.86 -22.95
N ILE A 45 -15.52 -6.99 -22.05
CA ILE A 45 -14.97 -7.41 -20.76
C ILE A 45 -15.99 -8.17 -19.91
N ASN A 46 -17.25 -7.72 -19.92
CA ASN A 46 -18.32 -8.32 -19.11
C ASN A 46 -18.95 -9.53 -19.80
N THR A 47 -19.00 -9.57 -21.12
CA THR A 47 -19.68 -10.63 -21.88
C THR A 47 -18.77 -11.81 -22.16
N GLU A 48 -17.47 -11.56 -22.33
CA GLU A 48 -16.49 -12.56 -22.73
C GLU A 48 -15.23 -12.55 -21.82
N THR A 49 -15.44 -12.52 -20.52
CA THR A 49 -14.38 -12.33 -19.52
C THR A 49 -13.20 -13.32 -19.65
N PHE A 50 -13.47 -14.57 -19.99
CA PHE A 50 -12.46 -15.64 -20.08
C PHE A 50 -12.00 -15.95 -21.51
N ALA A 51 -12.63 -15.38 -22.53
CA ALA A 51 -12.22 -15.57 -23.91
C ALA A 51 -10.91 -14.81 -24.22
N LEU A 52 -10.15 -15.28 -25.18
CA LEU A 52 -9.01 -14.53 -25.73
C LEU A 52 -9.50 -13.35 -26.56
N PRO A 53 -8.72 -12.25 -26.67
CA PRO A 53 -9.06 -11.13 -27.53
C PRO A 53 -9.16 -11.57 -28.99
N THR A 54 -10.28 -11.26 -29.63
CA THR A 54 -10.50 -11.45 -31.07
C THR A 54 -10.21 -10.15 -31.82
N GLU A 55 -10.18 -10.18 -33.16
CA GLU A 55 -9.97 -8.95 -33.97
C GLU A 55 -11.03 -7.87 -33.68
N GLU A 56 -12.26 -8.27 -33.37
CA GLU A 56 -13.36 -7.35 -33.05
C GLU A 56 -13.30 -6.82 -31.61
N SER A 57 -12.81 -7.60 -30.66
CA SER A 57 -12.76 -7.24 -29.24
C SER A 57 -11.43 -6.58 -28.82
N CYS A 58 -10.36 -6.75 -29.61
CA CYS A 58 -9.03 -6.26 -29.28
C CYS A 58 -8.87 -4.78 -29.60
N VAL A 59 -8.52 -3.99 -28.60
CA VAL A 59 -8.18 -2.55 -28.73
C VAL A 59 -6.68 -2.28 -28.57
N GLY A 60 -5.86 -3.34 -28.52
CA GLY A 60 -4.42 -3.22 -28.34
C GLY A 60 -4.05 -2.46 -27.07
N LEU A 61 -3.19 -1.46 -27.16
CA LEU A 61 -2.70 -0.63 -26.04
C LEU A 61 -3.55 0.59 -25.74
N ASP A 62 -4.68 0.77 -26.42
CA ASP A 62 -5.52 1.98 -26.28
C ASP A 62 -6.04 2.17 -24.84
N ASN A 63 -6.41 1.07 -24.16
CA ASN A 63 -6.82 1.11 -22.77
C ASN A 63 -5.70 1.61 -21.84
N TYR A 64 -4.45 1.26 -22.12
CA TYR A 64 -3.30 1.74 -21.34
C TYR A 64 -3.04 3.22 -21.56
N ILE A 65 -3.12 3.68 -22.82
CA ILE A 65 -2.97 5.12 -23.16
C ILE A 65 -4.09 5.94 -22.53
N LYS A 66 -5.32 5.47 -22.59
CA LYS A 66 -6.45 6.12 -21.93
C LYS A 66 -6.29 6.12 -20.42
N GLY A 67 -5.87 5.01 -19.82
CA GLY A 67 -5.63 4.89 -18.39
C GLY A 67 -4.53 5.82 -17.89
N MET A 68 -3.45 6.00 -18.65
CA MET A 68 -2.37 6.93 -18.28
C MET A 68 -2.82 8.39 -18.25
N ASN A 69 -3.81 8.76 -19.06
CA ASN A 69 -4.31 10.14 -19.17
C ASN A 69 -5.70 10.32 -18.53
N TYR A 70 -6.21 9.33 -17.81
CA TYR A 70 -7.55 9.35 -17.26
C TYR A 70 -7.69 10.34 -16.09
N GLY A 71 -8.76 11.16 -16.16
CA GLY A 71 -9.18 12.04 -15.07
C GLY A 71 -8.30 13.28 -14.87
N ASN A 72 -8.53 13.99 -13.76
CA ASN A 72 -7.84 15.24 -13.41
C ASN A 72 -6.39 15.01 -12.93
N TYR A 73 -6.03 13.75 -12.60
CA TYR A 73 -4.71 13.35 -12.15
C TYR A 73 -4.15 12.24 -13.06
N PRO A 74 -3.45 12.61 -14.14
CA PRO A 74 -2.77 11.65 -15.00
C PRO A 74 -1.87 10.72 -14.20
N PHE A 75 -1.72 9.48 -14.65
CA PHE A 75 -0.94 8.44 -13.97
C PHE A 75 0.46 8.90 -13.53
N PHE A 76 1.21 9.56 -14.43
CA PHE A 76 2.55 10.04 -14.10
C PHE A 76 2.57 11.09 -13.01
N LYS A 77 1.54 11.94 -12.94
CA LYS A 77 1.40 12.92 -11.85
C LYS A 77 1.13 12.23 -10.52
N ALA A 78 0.27 11.22 -10.51
CA ALA A 78 -0.01 10.40 -9.33
C ALA A 78 1.24 9.64 -8.87
N VAL A 79 2.00 9.03 -9.78
CA VAL A 79 3.29 8.38 -9.50
C VAL A 79 4.28 9.37 -8.90
N GLY A 80 4.40 10.57 -9.45
CA GLY A 80 5.27 11.61 -8.92
C GLY A 80 4.93 11.98 -7.46
N TYR A 81 3.66 12.21 -7.16
CA TYR A 81 3.22 12.47 -5.77
C TYR A 81 3.49 11.28 -4.85
N SER A 82 3.21 10.06 -5.29
CA SER A 82 3.47 8.86 -4.50
C SER A 82 4.96 8.69 -4.18
N LEU A 83 5.84 8.95 -5.14
CA LEU A 83 7.30 8.90 -4.92
C LEU A 83 7.76 9.95 -3.91
N VAL A 84 7.30 11.20 -4.06
CA VAL A 84 7.62 12.27 -3.12
C VAL A 84 7.17 11.90 -1.70
N ILE A 85 5.90 11.53 -1.54
CA ILE A 85 5.34 11.14 -0.24
C ILE A 85 6.14 9.97 0.35
N THR A 86 6.41 8.93 -0.43
CA THR A 86 7.13 7.74 0.03
C THR A 86 8.54 8.08 0.50
N ILE A 87 9.31 8.84 -0.28
CA ILE A 87 10.68 9.20 0.06
C ILE A 87 10.71 10.04 1.35
N PHE A 88 9.90 11.10 1.42
CA PHE A 88 9.88 11.99 2.58
C PHE A 88 9.34 11.28 3.84
N SER A 89 8.25 10.50 3.72
CA SER A 89 7.72 9.73 4.85
C SER A 89 8.74 8.71 5.37
N THR A 90 9.37 7.96 4.48
CA THR A 90 10.37 6.94 4.87
C THR A 90 11.57 7.59 5.53
N ALA A 91 12.09 8.69 5.00
CA ALA A 91 13.21 9.41 5.58
C ALA A 91 12.86 9.95 6.99
N LEU A 92 11.69 10.57 7.13
CA LEU A 92 11.22 11.11 8.41
C LEU A 92 11.03 10.00 9.45
N ILE A 93 10.37 8.90 9.07
CA ILE A 93 10.18 7.73 9.93
C ILE A 93 11.53 7.17 10.38
N LEU A 94 12.46 6.94 9.47
CA LEU A 94 13.77 6.39 9.81
C LEU A 94 14.55 7.27 10.78
N ILE A 95 14.55 8.58 10.59
CA ILE A 95 15.24 9.52 11.48
C ILE A 95 14.57 9.52 12.86
N CYS A 96 13.26 9.73 12.93
CA CYS A 96 12.56 9.86 14.20
C CYS A 96 12.55 8.56 15.00
N THR A 97 12.30 7.42 14.34
CA THR A 97 12.30 6.12 15.02
C THR A 97 13.68 5.70 15.48
N SER A 98 14.75 6.01 14.70
CA SER A 98 16.13 5.74 15.12
C SER A 98 16.50 6.54 16.36
N MET A 99 16.16 7.83 16.40
CA MET A 99 16.41 8.69 17.56
C MET A 99 15.62 8.21 18.79
N ALA A 100 14.34 7.87 18.61
CA ALA A 100 13.49 7.34 19.68
C ALA A 100 14.02 6.01 20.22
N ALA A 101 14.35 5.08 19.33
CA ALA A 101 14.90 3.77 19.68
C ALA A 101 16.23 3.89 20.43
N TRP A 102 17.13 4.78 19.98
CA TRP A 102 18.39 5.05 20.66
C TRP A 102 18.17 5.60 22.08
N TYR A 103 17.25 6.54 22.23
CA TYR A 103 16.93 7.13 23.54
C TYR A 103 16.31 6.08 24.48
N ILE A 104 15.30 5.34 24.04
CA ILE A 104 14.61 4.31 24.84
C ILE A 104 15.56 3.21 25.32
N THR A 105 16.54 2.82 24.50
CA THR A 105 17.51 1.78 24.86
C THR A 105 18.59 2.27 25.83
N ARG A 106 18.90 3.56 25.83
CA ARG A 106 19.96 4.14 26.70
C ARG A 106 19.44 4.61 28.05
N VAL A 107 18.20 5.12 28.09
CA VAL A 107 17.62 5.70 29.30
C VAL A 107 16.71 4.67 29.97
N ASN A 108 17.17 4.10 31.09
CA ASN A 108 16.39 3.14 31.87
C ASN A 108 15.40 3.86 32.82
N SER A 109 14.42 4.59 32.26
CA SER A 109 13.38 5.24 33.03
C SER A 109 12.04 4.49 32.93
N ARG A 110 11.15 4.74 33.92
CA ARG A 110 9.79 4.19 33.91
C ARG A 110 8.99 4.72 32.71
N PHE A 111 9.24 5.97 32.33
CA PHE A 111 8.62 6.61 31.18
C PHE A 111 9.04 5.93 29.86
N CYS A 112 10.32 5.64 29.66
CA CYS A 112 10.79 4.93 28.46
C CYS A 112 10.19 3.52 28.35
N LYS A 113 10.02 2.82 29.49
CA LYS A 113 9.35 1.51 29.50
C LYS A 113 7.88 1.62 29.11
N LEU A 114 7.19 2.65 29.58
CA LEU A 114 5.79 2.90 29.20
C LEU A 114 5.66 3.20 27.71
N VAL A 115 6.50 4.10 27.16
CA VAL A 115 6.51 4.42 25.73
C VAL A 115 6.81 3.18 24.89
N TYR A 116 7.80 2.39 25.28
CA TYR A 116 8.09 1.12 24.60
C TYR A 116 6.87 0.17 24.59
N LEU A 117 6.19 0.02 25.73
CA LEU A 117 5.00 -0.81 25.84
C LEU A 117 3.87 -0.28 24.94
N MET A 118 3.67 1.04 24.87
CA MET A 118 2.70 1.65 23.97
C MET A 118 3.03 1.37 22.49
N CYS A 119 4.30 1.48 22.10
CA CYS A 119 4.74 1.12 20.75
C CYS A 119 4.48 -0.35 20.42
N VAL A 120 4.77 -1.28 21.34
CA VAL A 120 4.48 -2.70 21.16
C VAL A 120 2.98 -2.95 21.06
N PHE A 121 2.18 -2.27 21.88
CA PHE A 121 0.72 -2.39 21.87
C PHE A 121 0.13 -1.88 20.54
N SER A 122 0.67 -0.79 19.99
CA SER A 122 0.21 -0.25 18.70
C SER A 122 0.39 -1.22 17.53
N MET A 123 1.37 -2.13 17.60
CA MET A 123 1.57 -3.16 16.57
C MET A 123 0.45 -4.21 16.54
N VAL A 124 -0.32 -4.36 17.63
CA VAL A 124 -1.46 -5.29 17.72
C VAL A 124 -2.69 -4.74 16.99
N VAL A 125 -2.80 -3.41 16.90
CA VAL A 125 -3.94 -2.75 16.24
C VAL A 125 -3.69 -2.72 14.72
N PRO A 126 -4.53 -3.40 13.90
CA PRO A 126 -4.38 -3.36 12.45
C PRO A 126 -4.56 -1.92 11.93
N PHE A 127 -3.64 -1.47 11.08
CA PHE A 127 -3.72 -0.13 10.47
C PHE A 127 -5.07 0.14 9.79
N GLN A 128 -5.67 -0.89 9.18
CA GLN A 128 -6.97 -0.80 8.52
C GLN A 128 -8.11 -0.33 9.44
N MET A 129 -8.03 -0.61 10.74
CA MET A 129 -9.05 -0.18 11.71
C MET A 129 -9.00 1.32 11.98
N VAL A 130 -7.82 1.91 11.90
CA VAL A 130 -7.61 3.34 12.22
C VAL A 130 -7.55 4.22 10.97
N MET A 131 -7.38 3.64 9.79
CA MET A 131 -7.15 4.34 8.53
C MET A 131 -8.25 5.36 8.20
N PHE A 132 -9.52 4.98 8.31
CA PHE A 132 -10.64 5.89 8.00
C PHE A 132 -10.73 7.04 9.01
N THR A 133 -10.56 6.75 10.28
CA THR A 133 -10.58 7.78 11.33
C THR A 133 -9.41 8.73 11.16
N LEU A 134 -8.22 8.21 10.87
CA LEU A 134 -7.02 8.99 10.63
C LEU A 134 -7.19 9.90 9.40
N ALA A 135 -7.69 9.36 8.29
CA ALA A 135 -7.95 10.15 7.08
C ALA A 135 -8.95 11.27 7.33
N LYS A 136 -10.05 10.99 8.03
CA LYS A 136 -11.07 11.99 8.36
C LYS A 136 -10.55 13.06 9.32
N THR A 137 -9.74 12.67 10.31
CA THR A 137 -9.11 13.61 11.23
C THR A 137 -8.11 14.51 10.48
N ALA A 138 -7.31 13.93 9.59
CA ALA A 138 -6.38 14.68 8.76
C ALA A 138 -7.08 15.69 7.84
N ASP A 139 -8.26 15.36 7.32
CA ASP A 139 -9.07 16.25 6.50
C ASP A 139 -9.71 17.38 7.32
N SER A 140 -10.06 17.13 8.56
CA SER A 140 -10.66 18.13 9.46
C SER A 140 -9.67 19.07 10.14
N VAL A 141 -8.40 18.68 10.25
CA VAL A 141 -7.36 19.51 10.86
C VAL A 141 -6.74 20.45 9.84
N HIS A 142 -6.93 21.75 10.04
CA HIS A 142 -6.36 22.82 9.23
C HIS A 142 -5.36 23.61 10.05
N ILE A 143 -4.13 23.69 9.58
CA ILE A 143 -3.07 24.48 10.23
C ILE A 143 -3.05 25.85 9.58
N PRO A 144 -3.36 26.93 10.34
CA PRO A 144 -3.26 28.28 9.81
C PRO A 144 -1.80 28.64 9.55
N TYR A 145 -1.49 29.20 8.38
CA TYR A 145 -0.18 29.73 8.05
C TYR A 145 -0.33 31.10 7.41
N TYR A 146 0.66 31.96 7.62
CA TYR A 146 0.69 33.26 6.96
C TYR A 146 1.32 33.15 5.58
N SER A 147 0.52 33.39 4.54
CA SER A 147 1.02 33.43 3.17
C SER A 147 1.64 34.79 2.88
N PHE A 148 2.95 34.81 2.66
CA PHE A 148 3.68 36.03 2.34
C PHE A 148 3.32 36.59 0.94
N LEU A 149 2.84 35.74 0.03
CA LEU A 149 2.43 36.16 -1.32
C LEU A 149 1.05 36.81 -1.36
N SER A 150 0.10 36.30 -0.58
CA SER A 150 -1.28 36.82 -0.55
C SER A 150 -1.54 37.78 0.59
N HIS A 151 -0.57 38.04 1.47
CA HIS A 151 -0.72 38.86 2.69
C HIS A 151 -1.96 38.48 3.54
N SER A 152 -2.36 37.22 3.52
CA SER A 152 -3.52 36.67 4.22
C SER A 152 -3.18 35.44 5.04
N LEU A 153 -3.97 35.18 6.08
CA LEU A 153 -3.94 33.92 6.81
C LEU A 153 -4.68 32.88 5.97
N GLU A 154 -3.94 31.91 5.50
CA GLU A 154 -4.45 30.73 4.80
C GLU A 154 -4.37 29.51 5.72
N SER A 155 -5.06 28.44 5.39
CA SER A 155 -4.99 27.19 6.14
C SER A 155 -4.60 26.03 5.22
N VAL A 156 -3.69 25.18 5.69
CA VAL A 156 -3.32 23.96 5.01
C VAL A 156 -3.88 22.77 5.77
N GLY A 157 -4.65 21.92 5.08
CA GLY A 157 -5.11 20.64 5.62
C GLY A 157 -3.95 19.65 5.71
N LEU A 158 -4.02 18.72 6.67
CA LEU A 158 -3.04 17.64 6.80
C LEU A 158 -3.16 16.57 5.69
N ASN A 159 -4.14 16.69 4.81
CA ASN A 159 -4.39 15.81 3.65
C ASN A 159 -3.59 16.20 2.40
N THR A 160 -2.66 17.15 2.48
CA THR A 160 -1.83 17.55 1.35
C THR A 160 -0.59 16.65 1.20
N PRO A 161 -0.01 16.50 -0.02
CA PRO A 161 1.18 15.69 -0.25
C PRO A 161 2.37 16.06 0.64
N TRP A 162 2.43 17.30 1.10
CA TRP A 162 3.52 17.81 1.94
C TRP A 162 3.32 17.52 3.43
N THR A 163 2.07 17.38 3.87
CA THR A 163 1.73 17.13 5.29
C THR A 163 1.47 15.65 5.60
N ILE A 164 1.10 14.86 4.59
CA ILE A 164 0.91 13.40 4.71
C ILE A 164 2.11 12.69 5.38
N PRO A 165 3.39 13.00 5.08
CA PRO A 165 4.53 12.39 5.76
C PRO A 165 4.49 12.52 7.29
N ILE A 166 3.92 13.59 7.82
CA ILE A 166 3.77 13.82 9.26
C ILE A 166 2.75 12.85 9.86
N ILE A 167 1.66 12.57 9.13
CA ILE A 167 0.62 11.62 9.55
C ILE A 167 1.17 10.19 9.60
N TYR A 168 2.06 9.83 8.69
CA TYR A 168 2.69 8.50 8.67
C TYR A 168 3.75 8.31 9.76
N LEU A 169 4.14 9.36 10.47
CA LEU A 169 5.08 9.28 11.59
C LEU A 169 4.45 8.72 12.86
N GLY A 170 3.14 8.90 13.08
CA GLY A 170 2.40 8.40 14.24
C GLY A 170 1.78 7.07 13.97
#